data_4885b1ab3b1f0e4f8eb652ea9dd2a593
#
_entry.id   4885b1ab3b1f0e4f8eb652ea9dd2a593
#
_cell.length_a   1.000
_cell.length_b   1.000
_cell.length_c   1.000
_cell.angle_alpha   90.00
_cell.angle_beta   90.00
_cell.angle_gamma   90.00
#
_symmetry.space_group_name_H-M   'P 1'
#
loop_
_entity.id
_entity.type
_entity.pdbx_description
1 polymer ?
#
loop_
_entity_poly.entity_id
_entity_poly.type
_entity_poly.pdbx_seq_one_letter_code
_entity_poly.pdbx_strand_id
1 'polypeptide(L)'
;AGGHKWLSVLGCGLSGVSAAVGIFPFVFVWYAARGILTPGGGVPEGLARYGWYALAAALLSAAVYFAGLMCTHLAAFRVATNMRKAAAAHLIDLPLGYFNANLTGRLRKQIDDNAALTETLLAHTIPDAVGGIVTPILAVGLLFVFDWRMGLACLIPMLIGLVCLMSMMTGTGMKFFEEYQRAGERISAEATEYVRGIPVVKVFQQT
;
A
#
# COMPACT_ATOMS: atom_id res chain seq x y z
N ALA A 1 1.31 -9.99 -19.34
CA ALA A 1 2.38 -9.90 -18.34
C ALA A 1 3.74 -10.52 -18.77
N GLY A 2 3.92 -10.92 -20.05
CA GLY A 2 5.02 -11.81 -20.51
C GLY A 2 6.45 -11.43 -20.06
N GLY A 3 7.04 -10.35 -20.47
CA GLY A 3 8.47 -10.07 -20.26
C GLY A 3 8.84 -9.26 -19.00
N HIS A 4 7.87 -8.76 -18.24
CA HIS A 4 8.12 -7.80 -17.15
C HIS A 4 7.77 -8.31 -15.75
N LYS A 5 7.50 -9.61 -15.60
CA LYS A 5 7.26 -10.27 -14.30
C LYS A 5 8.41 -10.05 -13.34
N TRP A 6 9.64 -10.07 -13.85
CA TRP A 6 10.85 -9.87 -13.07
C TRP A 6 10.94 -8.50 -12.39
N LEU A 7 10.41 -7.44 -13.01
CA LEU A 7 10.40 -6.10 -12.40
C LEU A 7 9.49 -6.06 -11.16
N SER A 8 8.31 -6.68 -11.23
CA SER A 8 7.42 -6.77 -10.05
C SER A 8 8.05 -7.62 -8.95
N VAL A 9 8.64 -8.77 -9.31
CA VAL A 9 9.32 -9.65 -8.34
C VAL A 9 10.52 -8.94 -7.70
N LEU A 10 11.34 -8.26 -8.50
CA LEU A 10 12.46 -7.45 -7.99
C LEU A 10 11.97 -6.33 -7.08
N GLY A 11 10.91 -5.61 -7.44
CA GLY A 11 10.36 -4.55 -6.61
C GLY A 11 9.84 -5.06 -5.27
N CYS A 12 9.11 -6.20 -5.26
CA CYS A 12 8.68 -6.85 -4.03
C CYS A 12 9.87 -7.33 -3.18
N GLY A 13 10.90 -7.91 -3.81
CA GLY A 13 12.13 -8.33 -3.13
C GLY A 13 12.85 -7.15 -2.49
N LEU A 14 12.99 -6.03 -3.21
CA LEU A 14 13.58 -4.80 -2.69
C LEU A 14 12.76 -4.19 -1.55
N SER A 15 11.41 -4.27 -1.59
CA SER A 15 10.54 -3.85 -0.48
C SER A 15 10.82 -4.68 0.77
N GLY A 16 10.93 -6.00 0.65
CA GLY A 16 11.30 -6.89 1.75
C GLY A 16 12.70 -6.60 2.31
N VAL A 17 13.70 -6.39 1.45
CA VAL A 17 15.07 -6.01 1.85
C VAL A 17 15.08 -4.66 2.55
N SER A 18 14.35 -3.67 2.03
CA SER A 18 14.19 -2.37 2.67
C SER A 18 13.59 -2.49 4.06
N ALA A 19 12.51 -3.30 4.22
CA ALA A 19 11.91 -3.57 5.51
C ALA A 19 12.92 -4.19 6.50
N ALA A 20 13.75 -5.11 6.04
CA ALA A 20 14.81 -5.71 6.86
C ALA A 20 15.89 -4.70 7.26
N VAL A 21 16.35 -3.88 6.31
CA VAL A 21 17.35 -2.82 6.60
C VAL A 21 16.76 -1.75 7.52
N GLY A 22 15.47 -1.44 7.37
CA GLY A 22 14.74 -0.45 8.19
C GLY A 22 14.65 -0.79 9.68
N ILE A 23 14.98 -2.03 10.07
CA ILE A 23 15.05 -2.43 11.49
C ILE A 23 16.39 -2.04 12.14
N PHE A 24 17.48 -1.95 11.39
CA PHE A 24 18.80 -1.67 11.96
C PHE A 24 18.91 -0.33 12.72
N PRO A 25 18.25 0.76 12.31
CA PRO A 25 18.23 1.98 13.12
C PRO A 25 17.79 1.75 14.57
N PHE A 26 16.77 0.92 14.79
CA PHE A 26 16.29 0.58 16.14
C PHE A 26 17.33 -0.24 16.93
N VAL A 27 18.05 -1.12 16.25
CA VAL A 27 19.16 -1.88 16.87
C VAL A 27 20.28 -0.93 17.32
N PHE A 28 20.67 0.03 16.50
CA PHE A 28 21.68 1.00 16.87
C PHE A 28 21.24 1.94 17.99
N VAL A 29 19.97 2.37 17.98
CA VAL A 29 19.38 3.14 19.09
C VAL A 29 19.36 2.33 20.38
N TRP A 30 19.06 1.02 20.32
CA TRP A 30 19.11 0.15 21.48
C TRP A 30 20.54 0.04 22.05
N TYR A 31 21.57 -0.14 21.21
CA TYR A 31 22.97 -0.14 21.67
C TYR A 31 23.38 1.17 22.33
N ALA A 32 22.95 2.30 21.76
CA ALA A 32 23.18 3.62 22.33
C ALA A 32 22.49 3.78 23.70
N ALA A 33 21.22 3.41 23.78
CA ALA A 33 20.41 3.49 25.02
C ALA A 33 20.97 2.57 26.12
N ARG A 34 21.33 1.34 25.78
CA ARG A 34 21.94 0.39 26.74
C ARG A 34 23.21 0.97 27.37
N GLY A 35 24.08 1.62 26.60
CA GLY A 35 25.29 2.24 27.13
C GLY A 35 25.01 3.35 28.15
N ILE A 36 23.96 4.15 27.92
CA ILE A 36 23.55 5.24 28.83
C ILE A 36 22.87 4.70 30.09
N LEU A 37 22.03 3.67 29.96
CA LEU A 37 21.19 3.15 31.06
C LEU A 37 21.95 2.17 31.98
N THR A 38 23.19 1.77 31.65
CA THR A 38 23.98 0.89 32.51
C THR A 38 24.41 1.64 33.78
N PRO A 39 24.10 1.14 35.00
CA PRO A 39 24.47 1.79 36.24
C PRO A 39 25.99 2.01 36.34
N GLY A 40 26.43 3.24 36.57
CA GLY A 40 27.83 3.64 36.56
C GLY A 40 28.43 3.89 35.16
N GLY A 41 27.65 3.75 34.10
CA GLY A 41 28.02 4.13 32.75
C GLY A 41 27.86 5.64 32.54
N GLY A 42 28.95 6.29 32.10
CA GLY A 42 28.90 7.64 31.55
C GLY A 42 28.38 7.62 30.11
N VAL A 43 28.39 8.77 29.44
CA VAL A 43 28.10 8.82 28.00
C VAL A 43 29.07 7.88 27.27
N PRO A 44 28.56 6.83 26.57
CA PRO A 44 29.45 5.86 25.92
C PRO A 44 30.39 6.56 24.94
N GLU A 45 31.68 6.26 25.01
CA GLU A 45 32.62 6.69 23.97
C GLU A 45 32.12 6.14 22.63
N GLY A 46 31.79 7.05 21.69
CA GLY A 46 31.29 6.67 20.37
C GLY A 46 29.75 6.66 20.22
N LEU A 47 29.00 7.23 21.17
CA LEU A 47 27.55 7.40 21.05
C LEU A 47 27.16 8.03 19.69
N ALA A 48 27.92 9.02 19.23
CA ALA A 48 27.71 9.65 17.92
C ALA A 48 27.85 8.66 16.75
N ARG A 49 28.69 7.62 16.88
CA ARG A 49 28.84 6.57 15.85
C ARG A 49 27.56 5.78 15.67
N TYR A 50 26.88 5.41 16.75
CA TYR A 50 25.60 4.70 16.67
C TYR A 50 24.52 5.57 16.02
N GLY A 51 24.53 6.89 16.28
CA GLY A 51 23.67 7.85 15.60
C GLY A 51 23.92 7.88 14.09
N TRP A 52 25.19 7.94 13.67
CA TRP A 52 25.55 7.92 12.25
C TRP A 52 25.22 6.59 11.58
N TYR A 53 25.40 5.45 12.25
CA TYR A 53 25.01 4.15 11.73
C TYR A 53 23.49 4.03 11.60
N ALA A 54 22.72 4.52 12.57
CA ALA A 54 21.26 4.56 12.50
C ALA A 54 20.78 5.41 11.32
N LEU A 55 21.37 6.60 11.15
CA LEU A 55 21.05 7.48 10.03
C LEU A 55 21.40 6.84 8.68
N ALA A 56 22.59 6.26 8.56
CA ALA A 56 23.03 5.58 7.34
C ALA A 56 22.13 4.41 6.98
N ALA A 57 21.73 3.59 7.97
CA ALA A 57 20.82 2.48 7.77
C ALA A 57 19.42 2.96 7.35
N ALA A 58 18.91 4.04 7.95
CA ALA A 58 17.62 4.64 7.56
C ALA A 58 17.65 5.17 6.13
N LEU A 59 18.71 5.89 5.75
CA LEU A 59 18.88 6.40 4.38
C LEU A 59 19.02 5.26 3.36
N LEU A 60 19.77 4.21 3.71
CA LEU A 60 19.92 3.02 2.86
C LEU A 60 18.57 2.31 2.68
N SER A 61 17.80 2.11 3.76
CA SER A 61 16.45 1.54 3.69
C SER A 61 15.56 2.36 2.77
N ALA A 62 15.53 3.68 2.93
CA ALA A 62 14.74 4.57 2.07
C ALA A 62 15.17 4.50 0.60
N ALA A 63 16.46 4.46 0.31
CA ALA A 63 16.99 4.34 -1.05
C ALA A 63 16.61 3.00 -1.70
N VAL A 64 16.69 1.89 -0.97
CA VAL A 64 16.30 0.56 -1.44
C VAL A 64 14.79 0.49 -1.67
N TYR A 65 13.97 1.08 -0.75
CA TYR A 65 12.54 1.17 -0.93
C TYR A 65 12.16 1.97 -2.17
N PHE A 66 12.78 3.12 -2.37
CA PHE A 66 12.56 3.94 -3.56
C PHE A 66 12.91 3.20 -4.85
N ALA A 67 14.04 2.49 -4.88
CA ALA A 67 14.40 1.66 -6.03
C ALA A 67 13.37 0.55 -6.30
N GLY A 68 12.85 -0.08 -5.23
CA GLY A 68 11.76 -1.06 -5.31
C GLY A 68 10.48 -0.47 -5.90
N LEU A 69 10.08 0.72 -5.41
CA LEU A 69 8.90 1.44 -5.94
C LEU A 69 9.07 1.79 -7.42
N MET A 70 10.25 2.23 -7.85
CA MET A 70 10.49 2.51 -9.27
C MET A 70 10.30 1.26 -10.13
N CYS A 71 10.77 0.10 -9.68
CA CYS A 71 10.58 -1.17 -10.38
C CYS A 71 9.10 -1.57 -10.46
N THR A 72 8.34 -1.44 -9.35
CA THR A 72 6.92 -1.81 -9.33
C THR A 72 6.07 -0.86 -10.15
N HIS A 73 6.31 0.45 -10.08
CA HIS A 73 5.61 1.44 -10.90
C HIS A 73 5.85 1.21 -12.40
N LEU A 74 7.11 0.95 -12.79
CA LEU A 74 7.42 0.68 -14.19
C LEU A 74 6.70 -0.58 -14.71
N ALA A 75 6.63 -1.62 -13.90
CA ALA A 75 5.89 -2.83 -14.20
C ALA A 75 4.38 -2.57 -14.30
N ALA A 76 3.82 -1.84 -13.32
CA ALA A 76 2.40 -1.52 -13.22
C ALA A 76 1.92 -0.70 -14.43
N PHE A 77 2.63 0.37 -14.81
CA PHE A 77 2.31 1.18 -16.00
C PHE A 77 2.30 0.36 -17.29
N ARG A 78 3.25 -0.56 -17.44
CA ARG A 78 3.30 -1.43 -18.61
C ARG A 78 2.15 -2.42 -18.64
N VAL A 79 1.79 -2.99 -17.50
CA VAL A 79 0.64 -3.90 -17.40
C VAL A 79 -0.65 -3.15 -17.69
N ALA A 80 -0.90 -1.99 -17.07
CA ALA A 80 -2.08 -1.18 -17.30
C ALA A 80 -2.20 -0.74 -18.77
N THR A 81 -1.10 -0.33 -19.39
CA THR A 81 -1.07 0.02 -20.82
C THR A 81 -1.40 -1.18 -21.70
N ASN A 82 -0.85 -2.35 -21.40
CA ASN A 82 -1.12 -3.57 -22.18
C ASN A 82 -2.58 -4.02 -22.00
N MET A 83 -3.18 -3.86 -20.79
CA MET A 83 -4.59 -4.14 -20.56
C MET A 83 -5.48 -3.23 -21.41
N ARG A 84 -5.20 -1.91 -21.42
CA ARG A 84 -5.93 -0.96 -22.26
C ARG A 84 -5.83 -1.31 -23.74
N LYS A 85 -4.62 -1.64 -24.22
CA LYS A 85 -4.41 -2.05 -25.61
C LYS A 85 -5.16 -3.33 -25.97
N ALA A 86 -5.10 -4.35 -25.12
CA ALA A 86 -5.79 -5.61 -25.34
C ALA A 86 -7.31 -5.43 -25.34
N ALA A 87 -7.84 -4.63 -24.41
CA ALA A 87 -9.26 -4.31 -24.37
C ALA A 87 -9.70 -3.53 -25.61
N ALA A 88 -8.93 -2.53 -26.04
CA ALA A 88 -9.22 -1.77 -27.25
C ALA A 88 -9.18 -2.66 -28.52
N ALA A 89 -8.20 -3.53 -28.64
CA ALA A 89 -8.12 -4.48 -29.73
C ALA A 89 -9.36 -5.40 -29.77
N HIS A 90 -9.75 -5.94 -28.62
CA HIS A 90 -10.95 -6.77 -28.53
C HIS A 90 -12.24 -6.00 -28.92
N LEU A 91 -12.34 -4.73 -28.54
CA LEU A 91 -13.48 -3.89 -28.92
C LEU A 91 -13.59 -3.67 -30.43
N ILE A 92 -12.45 -3.57 -31.14
CA ILE A 92 -12.43 -3.39 -32.60
C ILE A 92 -13.01 -4.62 -33.33
N ASP A 93 -12.84 -5.81 -32.77
CA ASP A 93 -13.32 -7.07 -33.33
C ASP A 93 -14.84 -7.30 -33.09
N LEU A 94 -15.50 -6.44 -32.28
CA LEU A 94 -16.92 -6.58 -31.98
C LEU A 94 -17.81 -5.99 -33.10
N PRO A 95 -18.97 -6.61 -33.38
CA PRO A 95 -19.90 -6.10 -34.39
C PRO A 95 -20.45 -4.73 -33.99
N LEU A 96 -20.67 -3.84 -34.96
CA LEU A 96 -21.15 -2.47 -34.75
C LEU A 96 -22.48 -2.39 -33.94
N GLY A 97 -23.33 -3.40 -34.05
CA GLY A 97 -24.57 -3.47 -33.24
C GLY A 97 -24.36 -3.58 -31.73
N TYR A 98 -23.14 -3.90 -31.27
CA TYR A 98 -22.80 -3.93 -29.86
C TYR A 98 -22.65 -2.51 -29.28
N PHE A 99 -22.34 -1.52 -30.12
CA PHE A 99 -22.07 -0.16 -29.67
C PHE A 99 -23.31 0.71 -29.72
N ASN A 100 -23.95 0.94 -28.58
CA ASN A 100 -24.90 2.01 -28.36
C ASN A 100 -24.19 3.25 -27.81
N ALA A 101 -24.68 4.46 -28.13
CA ALA A 101 -24.08 5.71 -27.68
C ALA A 101 -23.84 5.78 -26.16
N ASN A 102 -24.74 5.19 -25.36
CA ASN A 102 -24.61 5.12 -23.91
C ASN A 102 -23.65 4.02 -23.42
N LEU A 103 -23.41 3.00 -24.23
CA LEU A 103 -22.55 1.86 -23.89
C LEU A 103 -21.07 2.21 -24.05
N THR A 104 -20.72 3.02 -25.05
CA THR A 104 -19.34 3.38 -25.36
C THR A 104 -18.64 4.11 -24.22
N GLY A 105 -19.30 5.11 -23.60
CA GLY A 105 -18.75 5.83 -22.45
C GLY A 105 -18.59 4.95 -21.22
N ARG A 106 -19.52 4.03 -20.99
CA ARG A 106 -19.47 3.06 -19.88
C ARG A 106 -18.34 2.06 -20.06
N LEU A 107 -18.16 1.52 -21.25
CA LEU A 107 -17.09 0.58 -21.57
C LEU A 107 -15.71 1.24 -21.40
N ARG A 108 -15.53 2.46 -21.92
CA ARG A 108 -14.30 3.23 -21.72
C ARG A 108 -13.99 3.40 -20.25
N LYS A 109 -14.97 3.84 -19.45
CA LYS A 109 -14.79 4.01 -18.01
C LYS A 109 -14.40 2.70 -17.33
N GLN A 110 -15.05 1.60 -17.64
CA GLN A 110 -14.74 0.29 -17.06
C GLN A 110 -13.31 -0.16 -17.39
N ILE A 111 -12.85 0.05 -18.61
CA ILE A 111 -11.47 -0.31 -19.02
C ILE A 111 -10.46 0.55 -18.27
N ASP A 112 -10.70 1.87 -18.17
CA ASP A 112 -9.78 2.78 -17.50
C ASP A 112 -9.75 2.53 -15.99
N ASP A 113 -10.90 2.35 -15.35
CA ASP A 113 -10.99 2.08 -13.91
C ASP A 113 -10.31 0.74 -13.54
N ASN A 114 -10.57 -0.33 -14.28
CA ASN A 114 -9.94 -1.62 -14.02
C ASN A 114 -8.42 -1.62 -14.28
N ALA A 115 -7.97 -0.88 -15.29
CA ALA A 115 -6.54 -0.71 -15.54
C ALA A 115 -5.87 0.10 -14.42
N ALA A 116 -6.52 1.15 -13.89
CA ALA A 116 -6.03 1.94 -12.76
C ALA A 116 -6.00 1.14 -11.46
N LEU A 117 -7.03 0.34 -11.18
CA LEU A 117 -7.05 -0.57 -10.02
C LEU A 117 -5.90 -1.58 -10.08
N THR A 118 -5.65 -2.17 -11.25
CA THR A 118 -4.54 -3.12 -11.46
C THR A 118 -3.18 -2.43 -11.28
N GLU A 119 -3.06 -1.19 -11.75
CA GLU A 119 -1.86 -0.36 -11.56
C GLU A 119 -1.59 -0.12 -10.08
N THR A 120 -2.60 0.33 -9.32
CA THR A 120 -2.49 0.55 -7.87
C THR A 120 -2.13 -0.73 -7.12
N LEU A 121 -2.73 -1.85 -7.48
CA LEU A 121 -2.45 -3.15 -6.88
C LEU A 121 -0.98 -3.54 -7.06
N LEU A 122 -0.45 -3.43 -8.27
CA LEU A 122 0.91 -3.83 -8.60
C LEU A 122 1.96 -2.82 -8.11
N ALA A 123 1.64 -1.52 -8.14
CA ALA A 123 2.59 -0.46 -7.77
C ALA A 123 2.74 -0.33 -6.25
N HIS A 124 1.66 -0.48 -5.49
CA HIS A 124 1.61 -0.19 -4.06
C HIS A 124 1.19 -1.39 -3.22
N THR A 125 0.00 -1.95 -3.47
CA THR A 125 -0.61 -2.92 -2.54
C THR A 125 0.25 -4.16 -2.33
N ILE A 126 0.82 -4.73 -3.39
CA ILE A 126 1.65 -5.94 -3.28
C ILE A 126 3.00 -5.65 -2.60
N PRO A 127 3.79 -4.62 -3.01
CA PRO A 127 5.04 -4.30 -2.33
C PRO A 127 4.85 -3.90 -0.86
N ASP A 128 3.79 -3.13 -0.56
CA ASP A 128 3.47 -2.72 0.81
C ASP A 128 3.06 -3.90 1.69
N ALA A 129 2.32 -4.88 1.12
CA ALA A 129 1.97 -6.11 1.82
C ALA A 129 3.24 -6.93 2.17
N VAL A 130 4.23 -6.99 1.28
CA VAL A 130 5.51 -7.66 1.56
C VAL A 130 6.22 -6.97 2.73
N GLY A 131 6.37 -5.63 2.69
CA GLY A 131 6.95 -4.86 3.79
C GLY A 131 6.15 -5.01 5.09
N GLY A 132 4.82 -4.96 5.00
CA GLY A 132 3.90 -5.11 6.12
C GLY A 132 3.94 -6.48 6.80
N ILE A 133 4.33 -7.54 6.09
CA ILE A 133 4.54 -8.88 6.64
C ILE A 133 5.96 -9.04 7.20
N VAL A 134 6.97 -8.60 6.44
CA VAL A 134 8.37 -8.77 6.81
C VAL A 134 8.72 -7.97 8.07
N THR A 135 8.26 -6.72 8.16
CA THR A 135 8.60 -5.84 9.29
C THR A 135 8.19 -6.40 10.65
N PRO A 136 6.92 -6.81 10.90
CA PRO A 136 6.53 -7.34 12.20
C PRO A 136 7.20 -8.68 12.51
N ILE A 137 7.42 -9.55 11.52
CA ILE A 137 8.11 -10.83 11.72
C ILE A 137 9.54 -10.59 12.21
N LEU A 138 10.28 -9.70 11.54
CA LEU A 138 11.65 -9.37 11.92
C LEU A 138 11.71 -8.60 13.25
N ALA A 139 10.77 -7.68 13.50
CA ALA A 139 10.70 -6.93 14.75
C ALA A 139 10.48 -7.86 15.95
N VAL A 140 9.49 -8.77 15.85
CA VAL A 140 9.23 -9.77 16.90
C VAL A 140 10.42 -10.71 17.04
N GLY A 141 10.98 -11.19 15.94
CA GLY A 141 12.19 -12.03 15.98
C GLY A 141 13.34 -11.34 16.68
N LEU A 142 13.58 -10.06 16.41
CA LEU A 142 14.62 -9.28 17.08
C LEU A 142 14.36 -9.13 18.58
N LEU A 143 13.10 -8.88 18.98
CA LEU A 143 12.73 -8.81 20.39
C LEU A 143 13.03 -10.12 21.13
N PHE A 144 12.76 -11.28 20.51
CA PHE A 144 13.09 -12.58 21.11
C PHE A 144 14.61 -12.79 21.26
N VAL A 145 15.43 -12.24 20.36
CA VAL A 145 16.89 -12.31 20.44
C VAL A 145 17.42 -11.44 21.59
N PHE A 146 16.82 -10.28 21.83
CA PHE A 146 17.26 -9.39 22.91
C PHE A 146 16.72 -9.80 24.28
N ASP A 147 15.42 -10.07 24.36
CA ASP A 147 14.75 -10.54 25.58
C ASP A 147 13.47 -11.30 25.21
N TRP A 148 13.47 -12.61 25.47
CA TRP A 148 12.34 -13.47 25.15
C TRP A 148 11.04 -13.05 25.88
N ARG A 149 11.15 -12.42 27.08
CA ARG A 149 10.01 -11.93 27.85
C ARG A 149 9.34 -10.74 27.15
N MET A 150 10.17 -9.84 26.65
CA MET A 150 9.68 -8.70 25.84
C MET A 150 9.06 -9.18 24.55
N GLY A 151 9.68 -10.19 23.90
CA GLY A 151 9.11 -10.82 22.70
C GLY A 151 7.71 -11.39 22.93
N LEU A 152 7.51 -12.13 24.04
CA LEU A 152 6.19 -12.65 24.43
C LEU A 152 5.19 -11.52 24.76
N ALA A 153 5.62 -10.50 25.51
CA ALA A 153 4.76 -9.37 25.84
C ALA A 153 4.27 -8.61 24.62
N CYS A 154 5.11 -8.45 23.58
CA CYS A 154 4.74 -7.79 22.33
C CYS A 154 3.91 -8.68 21.40
N LEU A 155 4.05 -10.00 21.49
CA LEU A 155 3.29 -10.94 20.66
C LEU A 155 1.79 -10.93 21.02
N ILE A 156 1.44 -10.75 22.30
CA ILE A 156 0.04 -10.72 22.77
C ILE A 156 -0.77 -9.61 22.07
N PRO A 157 -0.41 -8.32 22.16
CA PRO A 157 -1.17 -7.26 21.50
C PRO A 157 -1.16 -7.39 19.97
N MET A 158 -0.09 -7.94 19.38
CA MET A 158 -0.02 -8.19 17.95
C MET A 158 -1.05 -9.25 17.52
N LEU A 159 -1.19 -10.35 18.26
CA LEU A 159 -2.20 -11.38 17.99
C LEU A 159 -3.62 -10.83 18.19
N ILE A 160 -3.86 -10.06 19.25
CA ILE A 160 -5.15 -9.41 19.47
C ILE A 160 -5.49 -8.49 18.29
N GLY A 161 -4.54 -7.66 17.87
CA GLY A 161 -4.73 -6.77 16.71
C GLY A 161 -5.04 -7.55 15.42
N LEU A 162 -4.36 -8.68 15.19
CA LEU A 162 -4.63 -9.55 14.05
C LEU A 162 -6.04 -10.15 14.10
N VAL A 163 -6.47 -10.64 15.26
CA VAL A 163 -7.83 -11.17 15.47
C VAL A 163 -8.88 -10.08 15.25
N CYS A 164 -8.66 -8.88 15.78
CA CYS A 164 -9.55 -7.74 15.54
C CYS A 164 -9.63 -7.38 14.05
N LEU A 165 -8.50 -7.33 13.36
CA LEU A 165 -8.45 -7.07 11.92
C LEU A 165 -9.22 -8.14 11.12
N MET A 166 -9.02 -9.42 11.43
CA MET A 166 -9.75 -10.52 10.80
C MET A 166 -11.25 -10.45 11.07
N SER A 167 -11.65 -10.07 12.29
CA SER A 167 -13.07 -9.90 12.63
C SER A 167 -13.74 -8.75 11.87
N MET A 168 -12.99 -7.68 11.58
CA MET A 168 -13.48 -6.58 10.75
C MET A 168 -13.66 -6.97 9.27
N MET A 169 -12.85 -7.91 8.78
CA MET A 169 -12.93 -8.40 7.40
C MET A 169 -13.97 -9.50 7.19
N THR A 170 -14.64 -9.96 8.24
CA THR A 170 -15.65 -11.01 8.20
C THR A 170 -16.97 -10.56 8.83
N GLY A 171 -18.08 -11.17 8.41
CA GLY A 171 -19.38 -11.00 9.05
C GLY A 171 -19.90 -9.55 9.06
N THR A 172 -20.06 -8.97 10.24
CA THR A 172 -20.65 -7.64 10.45
C THR A 172 -19.76 -6.51 9.90
N GLY A 173 -18.42 -6.66 9.98
CA GLY A 173 -17.49 -5.67 9.45
C GLY A 173 -17.59 -5.55 7.92
N MET A 174 -17.71 -6.67 7.22
CA MET A 174 -17.91 -6.66 5.76
C MET A 174 -19.23 -5.99 5.37
N LYS A 175 -20.33 -6.26 6.10
CA LYS A 175 -21.61 -5.58 5.87
C LYS A 175 -21.52 -4.07 6.07
N PHE A 176 -20.85 -3.63 7.12
CA PHE A 176 -20.62 -2.20 7.38
C PHE A 176 -19.81 -1.57 6.24
N PHE A 177 -18.78 -2.25 5.75
CA PHE A 177 -17.99 -1.76 4.62
C PHE A 177 -18.82 -1.65 3.34
N GLU A 178 -19.69 -2.64 3.05
CA GLU A 178 -20.62 -2.58 1.91
C GLU A 178 -21.61 -1.42 2.05
N GLU A 179 -22.16 -1.19 3.24
CA GLU A 179 -23.06 -0.06 3.49
C GLU A 179 -22.35 1.28 3.31
N TYR A 180 -21.11 1.40 3.79
CA TYR A 180 -20.27 2.58 3.61
C TYR A 180 -20.02 2.86 2.12
N GLN A 181 -19.67 1.84 1.34
CA GLN A 181 -19.49 1.96 -0.11
C GLN A 181 -20.77 2.39 -0.82
N ARG A 182 -21.90 1.76 -0.50
CA ARG A 182 -23.22 2.12 -1.06
C ARG A 182 -23.64 3.55 -0.68
N ALA A 183 -23.31 4.01 0.52
CA ALA A 183 -23.55 5.39 0.94
C ALA A 183 -22.70 6.37 0.11
N GLY A 184 -21.41 6.07 -0.12
CA GLY A 184 -20.54 6.84 -0.98
C GLY A 184 -21.03 6.93 -2.42
N GLU A 185 -21.51 5.81 -2.98
CA GLU A 185 -22.11 5.78 -4.32
C GLU A 185 -23.37 6.66 -4.42
N ARG A 186 -24.24 6.61 -3.41
CA ARG A 186 -25.44 7.48 -3.34
C ARG A 186 -25.08 8.95 -3.28
N ILE A 187 -24.15 9.33 -2.40
CA ILE A 187 -23.68 10.71 -2.29
C ILE A 187 -23.12 11.20 -3.63
N SER A 188 -22.34 10.37 -4.31
CA SER A 188 -21.77 10.70 -5.61
C SER A 188 -22.83 10.86 -6.70
N ALA A 189 -23.84 9.99 -6.70
CA ALA A 189 -24.97 10.07 -7.63
C ALA A 189 -25.81 11.34 -7.40
N GLU A 190 -26.21 11.60 -6.15
CA GLU A 190 -26.98 12.79 -5.76
C GLU A 190 -26.22 14.09 -6.03
N ALA A 191 -24.91 14.15 -5.73
CA ALA A 191 -24.06 15.29 -6.04
C ALA A 191 -24.00 15.55 -7.55
N THR A 192 -23.92 14.49 -8.37
CA THR A 192 -23.90 14.61 -9.82
C THR A 192 -25.26 15.14 -10.34
N GLU A 193 -26.35 14.64 -9.79
CA GLU A 193 -27.71 15.08 -10.17
C GLU A 193 -27.94 16.54 -9.75
N TYR A 194 -27.51 16.92 -8.54
CA TYR A 194 -27.55 18.29 -8.07
C TYR A 194 -26.81 19.24 -9.02
N VAL A 195 -25.56 18.91 -9.38
CA VAL A 195 -24.75 19.72 -10.30
C VAL A 195 -25.44 19.84 -11.68
N ARG A 196 -26.03 18.75 -12.18
CA ARG A 196 -26.79 18.77 -13.44
C ARG A 196 -28.07 19.61 -13.35
N GLY A 197 -28.68 19.68 -12.17
CA GLY A 197 -29.88 20.48 -11.92
C GLY A 197 -29.63 21.98 -11.81
N ILE A 198 -28.41 22.42 -11.45
CA ILE A 198 -28.06 23.84 -11.26
C ILE A 198 -28.44 24.72 -12.47
N PRO A 199 -28.14 24.37 -13.73
CA PRO A 199 -28.52 25.17 -14.89
C PRO A 199 -30.03 25.33 -15.01
N VAL A 200 -30.80 24.28 -14.69
CA VAL A 200 -32.27 24.30 -14.75
C VAL A 200 -32.84 25.26 -13.70
N VAL A 201 -32.37 25.14 -12.44
CA VAL A 201 -32.77 26.02 -11.33
C VAL A 201 -32.45 27.49 -11.67
N LYS A 202 -31.27 27.72 -12.26
CA LYS A 202 -30.82 29.07 -12.65
C LYS A 202 -31.68 29.68 -13.76
N VAL A 203 -32.15 28.89 -14.72
CA VAL A 203 -33.04 29.35 -15.79
C VAL A 203 -34.41 29.75 -15.24
N PHE A 204 -34.90 29.02 -14.24
CA PHE A 204 -36.20 29.34 -13.62
C PHE A 204 -36.11 30.37 -12.47
N GLN A 205 -34.94 30.95 -12.22
CA GLN A 205 -34.67 31.95 -11.16
C GLN A 205 -35.18 31.55 -9.76
N GLN A 206 -35.25 30.27 -9.50
CA GLN A 206 -35.56 29.74 -8.17
C GLN A 206 -34.23 29.56 -7.41
N THR A 207 -34.05 30.34 -6.35
CA THR A 207 -32.93 30.24 -5.40
C THR A 207 -33.30 29.32 -4.25
#